data_2bbfb0b70196bec04bc97c74661e0e38
#
_entry.id   2bbfb0b70196bec04bc97c74661e0e38
#
_cell.length_a   1.000
_cell.length_b   1.000
_cell.length_c   1.000
_cell.angle_alpha   90.00
_cell.angle_beta   90.00
_cell.angle_gamma   90.00
#
_symmetry.space_group_name_H-M   'P 1'
#
loop_
_entity.id
_entity.type
_entity.pdbx_description
1 polymer ?
#
loop_
_entity_poly.entity_id
_entity_poly.type
_entity_poly.pdbx_seq_one_letter_code
_entity_poly.pdbx_strand_id
1 'polypeptide(L)'
;YKQVVKKEKTPEGRMFWYLVAATIPGGAIGFLLDHFVGDALGKMPLVIASALIIMGIILYVADKKSPSKTKYEDMSFKQTFLIGLSQALAFIPGVSRSGVTMTTGRLMGVDRESTAKYTFLLSTPIVLGATLYKFKDFVFNIPFVVGVVASFITGLFVIKFLLEYLKK
;
A
#
# COMPACT_ATOMS: atom_id res chain seq x y z
N TYR A 1 -1.26 -22.07 7.75
CA TYR A 1 0.01 -22.77 8.00
C TYR A 1 0.32 -23.78 6.89
N LYS A 2 -0.61 -24.69 6.52
CA LYS A 2 -0.42 -25.68 5.44
C LYS A 2 -0.19 -25.06 4.05
N GLN A 3 -0.78 -23.92 3.76
CA GLN A 3 -0.68 -23.21 2.47
C GLN A 3 0.66 -22.51 2.23
N VAL A 4 1.32 -22.04 3.29
CA VAL A 4 2.62 -21.37 3.19
C VAL A 4 3.78 -22.37 3.09
N VAL A 5 3.66 -23.52 3.75
CA VAL A 5 4.73 -24.51 3.86
C VAL A 5 4.70 -25.57 2.74
N LYS A 6 3.52 -25.87 2.18
CA LYS A 6 3.36 -26.89 1.13
C LYS A 6 3.15 -26.28 -0.23
N LYS A 7 3.93 -25.46 -0.82
CA LYS A 7 3.92 -25.07 -2.27
C LYS A 7 2.66 -25.51 -3.09
N GLU A 8 1.47 -25.56 -2.46
CA GLU A 8 0.24 -25.84 -3.17
C GLU A 8 -0.05 -24.64 -4.06
N LYS A 9 -0.28 -24.89 -5.34
CA LYS A 9 -0.61 -23.89 -6.37
C LYS A 9 -2.03 -23.30 -6.17
N THR A 10 -2.32 -22.87 -4.94
CA THR A 10 -3.58 -22.18 -4.67
C THR A 10 -3.45 -20.70 -5.09
N PRO A 11 -4.52 -20.06 -5.55
CA PRO A 11 -4.52 -18.64 -5.88
C PRO A 11 -3.98 -17.77 -4.74
N GLU A 12 -4.34 -18.07 -3.50
CA GLU A 12 -3.89 -17.34 -2.31
C GLU A 12 -2.39 -17.50 -2.06
N GLY A 13 -1.86 -18.73 -2.20
CA GLY A 13 -0.43 -19.01 -2.06
C GLY A 13 0.40 -18.28 -3.12
N ARG A 14 -0.10 -18.22 -4.35
CA ARG A 14 0.51 -17.46 -5.44
C ARG A 14 0.53 -15.96 -5.13
N MET A 15 -0.60 -15.40 -4.70
CA MET A 15 -0.72 -13.99 -4.35
C MET A 15 0.18 -13.59 -3.20
N PHE A 16 0.36 -14.47 -2.21
CA PHE A 16 1.31 -14.25 -1.11
C PHE A 16 2.75 -14.03 -1.63
N TRP A 17 3.22 -14.92 -2.50
CA TRP A 17 4.57 -14.80 -3.07
C TRP A 17 4.73 -13.59 -3.99
N TYR A 18 3.68 -13.25 -4.75
CA TYR A 18 3.65 -12.03 -5.56
C TYR A 18 3.75 -10.77 -4.69
N LEU A 19 3.06 -10.76 -3.55
CA LEU A 19 3.09 -9.68 -2.60
C LEU A 19 4.48 -9.51 -1.97
N VAL A 20 5.12 -10.62 -1.56
CA VAL A 20 6.49 -10.61 -1.04
C VAL A 20 7.46 -10.06 -2.09
N ALA A 21 7.41 -10.60 -3.32
CA ALA A 21 8.27 -10.15 -4.42
C ALA A 21 8.05 -8.67 -4.78
N ALA A 22 6.80 -8.20 -4.72
CA ALA A 22 6.44 -6.81 -5.01
C ALA A 22 6.87 -5.83 -3.91
N THR A 23 6.98 -6.30 -2.66
CA THR A 23 7.40 -5.47 -1.52
C THR A 23 8.89 -5.13 -1.57
N ILE A 24 9.73 -6.08 -1.98
CA ILE A 24 11.20 -5.93 -1.93
C ILE A 24 11.70 -4.70 -2.73
N PRO A 25 11.42 -4.56 -4.04
CA PRO A 25 11.94 -3.44 -4.81
C PRO A 25 11.38 -2.09 -4.35
N GLY A 26 10.08 -2.03 -4.04
CA GLY A 26 9.46 -0.81 -3.52
C GLY A 26 10.04 -0.37 -2.19
N GLY A 27 10.27 -1.32 -1.27
CA GLY A 27 10.89 -1.06 0.02
C GLY A 27 12.36 -0.67 -0.09
N ALA A 28 13.15 -1.36 -0.93
CA ALA A 28 14.57 -1.08 -1.11
C ALA A 28 14.80 0.30 -1.75
N ILE A 29 14.10 0.61 -2.84
CA ILE A 29 14.19 1.93 -3.49
C ILE A 29 13.75 3.01 -2.54
N GLY A 30 12.67 2.75 -1.80
CA GLY A 30 12.15 3.69 -0.85
C GLY A 30 13.11 3.99 0.30
N PHE A 31 13.72 2.99 0.89
CA PHE A 31 14.74 3.17 1.92
C PHE A 31 15.93 4.03 1.43
N LEU A 32 16.36 3.81 0.18
CA LEU A 32 17.40 4.62 -0.43
C LEU A 32 16.95 6.07 -0.65
N LEU A 33 15.72 6.28 -1.14
CA LEU A 33 15.19 7.62 -1.41
C LEU A 33 14.91 8.41 -0.13
N ASP A 34 14.49 7.76 0.96
CA ASP A 34 14.24 8.42 2.24
C ASP A 34 15.50 9.16 2.74
N HIS A 35 16.66 8.54 2.54
CA HIS A 35 17.95 9.14 2.90
C HIS A 35 18.28 10.44 2.12
N PHE A 36 17.81 10.55 0.87
CA PHE A 36 18.14 11.68 -0.01
C PHE A 36 17.06 12.77 -0.08
N VAL A 37 15.80 12.40 0.12
CA VAL A 37 14.64 13.27 -0.18
C VAL A 37 13.84 13.66 1.06
N GLY A 38 13.83 12.81 2.09
CA GLY A 38 12.94 12.95 3.25
C GLY A 38 13.10 14.26 4.01
N ASP A 39 14.34 14.71 4.25
CA ASP A 39 14.62 15.88 5.09
C ASP A 39 14.36 17.22 4.39
N ALA A 40 14.55 17.30 3.10
CA ALA A 40 14.46 18.57 2.36
C ALA A 40 13.00 18.94 2.02
N LEU A 41 12.22 17.99 1.50
CA LEU A 41 10.86 18.24 1.02
C LEU A 41 9.79 18.04 2.10
N GLY A 42 10.05 17.21 3.11
CA GLY A 42 9.11 16.91 4.19
C GLY A 42 8.77 18.09 5.09
N LYS A 43 9.55 19.17 5.04
CA LYS A 43 9.34 20.40 5.80
C LYS A 43 8.57 21.49 5.04
N MET A 44 8.10 21.21 3.82
CA MET A 44 7.40 22.18 2.96
C MET A 44 5.90 21.84 2.84
N PRO A 45 5.01 22.42 3.68
CA PRO A 45 3.57 22.09 3.67
C PRO A 45 2.91 22.30 2.30
N LEU A 46 3.34 23.29 1.54
CA LEU A 46 2.80 23.57 0.21
C LEU A 46 3.14 22.47 -0.79
N VAL A 47 4.35 21.91 -0.72
CA VAL A 47 4.77 20.77 -1.57
C VAL A 47 3.92 19.53 -1.25
N ILE A 48 3.74 19.26 0.05
CA ILE A 48 2.92 18.13 0.52
C ILE A 48 1.46 18.27 0.04
N ALA A 49 0.87 19.45 0.24
CA ALA A 49 -0.51 19.73 -0.18
C ALA A 49 -0.67 19.62 -1.71
N SER A 50 0.25 20.18 -2.48
CA SER A 50 0.23 20.09 -3.94
C SER A 50 0.34 18.64 -4.43
N ALA A 51 1.25 17.87 -3.86
CA ALA A 51 1.43 16.46 -4.21
C ALA A 51 0.18 15.62 -3.89
N LEU A 52 -0.47 15.87 -2.75
CA LEU A 52 -1.73 15.22 -2.38
C LEU A 52 -2.85 15.54 -3.38
N ILE A 53 -3.00 16.80 -3.77
CA ILE A 53 -4.03 17.23 -4.73
C ILE A 53 -3.77 16.59 -6.09
N ILE A 54 -2.54 16.67 -6.59
CA ILE A 54 -2.16 16.08 -7.89
C ILE A 54 -2.41 14.58 -7.88
N MET A 55 -2.00 13.88 -6.82
CA MET A 55 -2.20 12.44 -6.71
C MET A 55 -3.68 12.05 -6.64
N GLY A 56 -4.49 12.84 -5.93
CA GLY A 56 -5.95 12.66 -5.87
C GLY A 56 -6.60 12.82 -7.25
N ILE A 57 -6.19 13.82 -8.03
CA ILE A 57 -6.67 14.03 -9.41
C ILE A 57 -6.27 12.85 -10.31
N ILE A 58 -5.01 12.42 -10.23
CA ILE A 58 -4.50 11.29 -11.02
C ILE A 58 -5.28 10.01 -10.70
N LEU A 59 -5.50 9.72 -9.41
CA LEU A 59 -6.29 8.57 -8.98
C LEU A 59 -7.72 8.64 -9.50
N TYR A 60 -8.38 9.80 -9.40
CA TYR A 60 -9.73 10.00 -9.91
C TYR A 60 -9.82 9.74 -11.42
N VAL A 61 -8.89 10.29 -12.20
CA VAL A 61 -8.85 10.10 -13.66
C VAL A 61 -8.56 8.64 -14.02
N ALA A 62 -7.61 8.01 -13.35
CA ALA A 62 -7.27 6.61 -13.53
C ALA A 62 -8.49 5.72 -13.23
N ASP A 63 -9.15 5.97 -12.11
CA ASP A 63 -10.32 5.19 -11.71
C ASP A 63 -11.49 5.33 -12.68
N LYS A 64 -11.74 6.53 -13.20
CA LYS A 64 -12.84 6.80 -14.14
C LYS A 64 -12.59 6.24 -15.55
N LYS A 65 -11.34 6.25 -16.00
CA LYS A 65 -10.97 5.87 -17.38
C LYS A 65 -10.54 4.41 -17.54
N SER A 66 -10.13 3.76 -16.46
CA SER A 66 -9.59 2.41 -16.54
C SER A 66 -10.68 1.34 -16.55
N PRO A 67 -10.55 0.31 -17.38
CA PRO A 67 -11.46 -0.82 -17.37
C PRO A 67 -11.31 -1.63 -16.07
N SER A 68 -12.41 -2.22 -15.60
CA SER A 68 -12.42 -3.14 -14.46
C SER A 68 -12.50 -4.57 -14.95
N LYS A 69 -11.37 -5.15 -15.37
CA LYS A 69 -11.33 -6.46 -16.04
C LYS A 69 -10.75 -7.57 -15.17
N THR A 70 -9.80 -7.24 -14.28
CA THR A 70 -9.04 -8.23 -13.52
C THR A 70 -9.48 -8.22 -12.06
N LYS A 71 -9.87 -9.37 -11.54
CA LYS A 71 -10.15 -9.59 -10.11
C LYS A 71 -8.89 -9.97 -9.35
N TYR A 72 -8.94 -9.89 -8.02
CA TYR A 72 -7.81 -10.16 -7.13
C TYR A 72 -7.15 -11.52 -7.41
N GLU A 73 -7.95 -12.57 -7.58
CA GLU A 73 -7.49 -13.93 -7.78
C GLU A 73 -6.79 -14.14 -9.14
N ASP A 74 -7.13 -13.30 -10.13
CA ASP A 74 -6.64 -13.37 -11.51
C ASP A 74 -5.48 -12.42 -11.80
N MET A 75 -5.04 -11.64 -10.80
CA MET A 75 -3.93 -10.71 -11.00
C MET A 75 -2.66 -11.45 -11.43
N SER A 76 -2.03 -10.94 -12.47
CA SER A 76 -0.76 -11.45 -12.98
C SER A 76 0.43 -10.96 -12.13
N PHE A 77 1.56 -11.67 -12.22
CA PHE A 77 2.81 -11.23 -11.59
C PHE A 77 3.21 -9.81 -12.04
N LYS A 78 3.04 -9.50 -13.32
CA LYS A 78 3.36 -8.15 -13.86
C LYS A 78 2.53 -7.06 -13.19
N GLN A 79 1.22 -7.27 -13.04
CA GLN A 79 0.34 -6.32 -12.36
C GLN A 79 0.76 -6.12 -10.90
N THR A 80 0.90 -7.21 -10.15
CA THR A 80 1.27 -7.15 -8.73
C THR A 80 2.65 -6.54 -8.50
N PHE A 81 3.63 -6.86 -9.35
CA PHE A 81 4.99 -6.34 -9.26
C PHE A 81 5.05 -4.83 -9.58
N LEU A 82 4.35 -4.36 -10.63
CA LEU A 82 4.31 -2.94 -10.97
C LEU A 82 3.57 -2.10 -9.93
N ILE A 83 2.50 -2.63 -9.34
CA ILE A 83 1.84 -1.98 -8.20
C ILE A 83 2.81 -1.88 -7.02
N GLY A 84 3.58 -2.93 -6.72
CA GLY A 84 4.59 -2.92 -5.68
C GLY A 84 5.73 -1.95 -5.96
N LEU A 85 6.22 -1.92 -7.19
CA LEU A 85 7.28 -1.00 -7.60
C LEU A 85 6.84 0.46 -7.49
N SER A 86 5.58 0.76 -7.81
CA SER A 86 5.03 2.12 -7.72
C SER A 86 5.07 2.71 -6.32
N GLN A 87 5.17 1.89 -5.27
CA GLN A 87 5.34 2.36 -3.89
C GLN A 87 6.60 3.22 -3.69
N ALA A 88 7.63 3.06 -4.52
CA ALA A 88 8.83 3.89 -4.46
C ALA A 88 8.51 5.39 -4.62
N LEU A 89 7.45 5.74 -5.36
CA LEU A 89 7.02 7.14 -5.50
C LEU A 89 6.43 7.71 -4.20
N ALA A 90 5.97 6.87 -3.29
CA ALA A 90 5.37 7.31 -2.03
C ALA A 90 6.40 7.85 -1.01
N PHE A 91 7.69 7.77 -1.30
CA PHE A 91 8.73 8.42 -0.52
C PHE A 91 8.83 9.93 -0.80
N ILE A 92 8.25 10.39 -1.89
CA ILE A 92 8.05 11.82 -2.11
C ILE A 92 6.98 12.31 -1.11
N PRO A 93 7.31 13.28 -0.25
CA PRO A 93 6.37 13.79 0.74
C PRO A 93 5.09 14.33 0.09
N GLY A 94 3.94 13.89 0.60
CA GLY A 94 2.63 14.23 0.03
C GLY A 94 2.13 13.25 -1.05
N VAL A 95 2.99 12.40 -1.60
CA VAL A 95 2.53 11.31 -2.48
C VAL A 95 1.98 10.17 -1.63
N SER A 96 0.69 10.00 -1.64
CA SER A 96 0.01 8.95 -0.89
C SER A 96 0.39 7.56 -1.40
N ARG A 97 0.93 6.68 -0.53
CA ARG A 97 1.26 5.29 -0.89
C ARG A 97 0.06 4.55 -1.45
N SER A 98 -1.07 4.58 -0.74
CA SER A 98 -2.31 3.97 -1.23
C SER A 98 -2.80 4.64 -2.51
N GLY A 99 -2.64 5.95 -2.64
CA GLY A 99 -2.98 6.68 -3.85
C GLY A 99 -2.22 6.17 -5.08
N VAL A 100 -0.91 6.03 -4.98
CA VAL A 100 -0.05 5.54 -6.07
C VAL A 100 -0.35 4.08 -6.43
N THR A 101 -0.41 3.21 -5.43
CA THR A 101 -0.65 1.78 -5.67
C THR A 101 -2.05 1.53 -6.22
N MET A 102 -3.07 2.24 -5.72
CA MET A 102 -4.42 2.18 -6.29
C MET A 102 -4.47 2.72 -7.73
N THR A 103 -3.82 3.84 -7.99
CA THR A 103 -3.73 4.40 -9.34
C THR A 103 -3.10 3.40 -10.30
N THR A 104 -1.96 2.81 -9.94
CA THR A 104 -1.27 1.83 -10.78
C THR A 104 -2.13 0.60 -11.02
N GLY A 105 -2.79 0.07 -9.98
CA GLY A 105 -3.69 -1.06 -10.11
C GLY A 105 -4.87 -0.77 -11.06
N ARG A 106 -5.48 0.41 -10.94
CA ARG A 106 -6.56 0.85 -11.83
C ARG A 106 -6.07 0.98 -13.27
N LEU A 107 -4.95 1.65 -13.50
CA LEU A 107 -4.37 1.79 -14.85
C LEU A 107 -4.01 0.45 -15.50
N MET A 108 -3.70 -0.56 -14.70
CA MET A 108 -3.46 -1.93 -15.17
C MET A 108 -4.74 -2.77 -15.35
N GLY A 109 -5.92 -2.17 -15.21
CA GLY A 109 -7.20 -2.81 -15.46
C GLY A 109 -7.71 -3.69 -14.32
N VAL A 110 -7.11 -3.60 -13.12
CA VAL A 110 -7.62 -4.27 -11.92
C VAL A 110 -8.85 -3.52 -11.42
N ASP A 111 -9.89 -4.24 -11.00
CA ASP A 111 -11.11 -3.61 -10.47
C ASP A 111 -10.85 -2.85 -9.15
N ARG A 112 -11.80 -2.03 -8.72
CA ARG A 112 -11.65 -1.14 -7.55
C ARG A 112 -11.44 -1.93 -6.26
N GLU A 113 -12.29 -2.91 -6.00
CA GLU A 113 -12.25 -3.72 -4.79
C GLU A 113 -10.93 -4.50 -4.70
N SER A 114 -10.54 -5.18 -5.79
CA SER A 114 -9.31 -5.97 -5.87
C SER A 114 -8.07 -5.09 -5.72
N THR A 115 -8.08 -3.91 -6.33
CA THR A 115 -6.99 -2.93 -6.21
C THR A 115 -6.83 -2.46 -4.76
N ALA A 116 -7.93 -2.11 -4.09
CA ALA A 116 -7.90 -1.69 -2.68
C ALA A 116 -7.45 -2.82 -1.77
N LYS A 117 -8.01 -4.03 -1.94
CA LYS A 117 -7.61 -5.22 -1.19
C LYS A 117 -6.12 -5.52 -1.33
N TYR A 118 -5.59 -5.50 -2.57
CA TYR A 118 -4.17 -5.73 -2.81
C TYR A 118 -3.30 -4.63 -2.18
N THR A 119 -3.69 -3.36 -2.33
CA THR A 119 -2.97 -2.22 -1.73
C THR A 119 -2.86 -2.32 -0.21
N PHE A 120 -3.93 -2.70 0.48
CA PHE A 120 -3.91 -2.90 1.93
C PHE A 120 -3.02 -4.08 2.34
N LEU A 121 -3.12 -5.21 1.64
CA LEU A 121 -2.25 -6.35 1.90
C LEU A 121 -0.77 -6.01 1.66
N LEU A 122 -0.47 -5.24 0.61
CA LEU A 122 0.88 -4.80 0.26
C LEU A 122 1.48 -3.85 1.31
N SER A 123 0.65 -3.08 2.01
CA SER A 123 1.13 -2.19 3.07
C SER A 123 1.61 -2.96 4.31
N THR A 124 1.06 -4.15 4.57
CA THR A 124 1.34 -4.94 5.78
C THR A 124 2.83 -5.28 5.97
N PRO A 125 3.53 -5.89 4.98
CA PRO A 125 4.95 -6.22 5.17
C PRO A 125 5.83 -4.98 5.30
N ILE A 126 5.49 -3.88 4.65
CA ILE A 126 6.26 -2.63 4.73
C ILE A 126 6.08 -1.97 6.10
N VAL A 127 4.85 -1.88 6.60
CA VAL A 127 4.57 -1.34 7.93
C VAL A 127 5.25 -2.21 9.00
N LEU A 128 5.18 -3.54 8.86
CA LEU A 128 5.87 -4.45 9.76
C LEU A 128 7.38 -4.22 9.74
N GLY A 129 8.00 -4.10 8.57
CA GLY A 129 9.43 -3.81 8.42
C GLY A 129 9.83 -2.48 9.06
N ALA A 130 9.06 -1.42 8.81
CA ALA A 130 9.28 -0.10 9.41
C ALA A 130 9.12 -0.13 10.96
N THR A 131 8.13 -0.87 11.45
CA THR A 131 7.91 -1.05 12.88
C THR A 131 9.08 -1.78 13.54
N LEU A 132 9.57 -2.87 12.93
CA LEU A 132 10.72 -3.60 13.43
C LEU A 132 12.00 -2.77 13.41
N TYR A 133 12.20 -1.96 12.36
CA TYR A 133 13.35 -1.05 12.26
C TYR A 133 13.37 0.00 13.37
N LYS A 134 12.20 0.59 13.69
CA LYS A 134 12.05 1.60 14.74
C LYS A 134 11.69 1.03 16.11
N PHE A 135 11.72 -0.27 16.29
CA PHE A 135 11.28 -0.90 17.55
C PHE A 135 12.03 -0.41 18.79
N LYS A 136 13.31 -0.08 18.63
CA LYS A 136 14.16 0.44 19.73
C LYS A 136 13.74 1.83 20.21
N ASP A 137 13.03 2.59 19.37
CA ASP A 137 12.59 3.96 19.66
C ASP A 137 11.25 3.99 20.39
N PHE A 138 10.61 2.83 20.60
CA PHE A 138 9.29 2.78 21.21
C PHE A 138 9.35 2.93 22.72
N VAL A 139 8.64 3.94 23.23
CA VAL A 139 8.41 4.13 24.66
C VAL A 139 7.06 3.50 25.02
N PHE A 140 7.12 2.37 25.70
CA PHE A 140 5.91 1.67 26.15
C PHE A 140 5.30 2.36 27.37
N ASN A 141 4.30 3.20 27.13
CA ASN A 141 3.54 3.89 28.16
C ASN A 141 2.02 3.78 27.88
N ILE A 142 1.19 4.23 28.82
CA ILE A 142 -0.27 4.16 28.69
C ILE A 142 -0.78 4.87 27.41
N PRO A 143 -0.33 6.11 27.06
CA PRO A 143 -0.71 6.74 25.81
C PRO A 143 -0.36 5.91 24.57
N PHE A 144 0.79 5.24 24.55
CA PHE A 144 1.19 4.36 23.45
C PHE A 144 0.20 3.19 23.27
N VAL A 145 -0.13 2.50 24.38
CA VAL A 145 -1.08 1.36 24.34
C VAL A 145 -2.47 1.82 23.87
N VAL A 146 -2.96 2.93 24.44
CA VAL A 146 -4.25 3.51 24.03
C VAL A 146 -4.24 3.88 22.55
N GLY A 147 -3.17 4.49 22.06
CA GLY A 147 -3.01 4.83 20.62
C GLY A 147 -3.02 3.60 19.73
N VAL A 148 -2.34 2.52 20.11
CA VAL A 148 -2.33 1.26 19.34
C VAL A 148 -3.73 0.64 19.29
N VAL A 149 -4.42 0.55 20.42
CA VAL A 149 -5.77 -0.02 20.49
C VAL A 149 -6.77 0.82 19.71
N ALA A 150 -6.74 2.14 19.85
CA ALA A 150 -7.62 3.04 19.10
C ALA A 150 -7.37 2.94 17.60
N SER A 151 -6.10 2.92 17.16
CA SER A 151 -5.73 2.77 15.74
C SER A 151 -6.17 1.42 15.18
N PHE A 152 -6.02 0.34 15.94
CA PHE A 152 -6.46 -0.99 15.55
C PHE A 152 -7.97 -1.05 15.34
N ILE A 153 -8.76 -0.59 16.32
CA ILE A 153 -10.22 -0.59 16.24
C ILE A 153 -10.69 0.27 15.06
N THR A 154 -10.18 1.50 14.96
CA THR A 154 -10.54 2.42 13.87
C THR A 154 -10.17 1.82 12.51
N GLY A 155 -8.98 1.25 12.39
CA GLY A 155 -8.52 0.61 11.15
C GLY A 155 -9.42 -0.54 10.70
N LEU A 156 -9.85 -1.41 11.62
CA LEU A 156 -10.78 -2.50 11.31
C LEU A 156 -12.11 -1.98 10.73
N PHE A 157 -12.70 -0.98 11.38
CA PHE A 157 -13.98 -0.42 10.92
C PHE A 157 -13.84 0.30 9.57
N VAL A 158 -12.81 1.13 9.42
CA VAL A 158 -12.60 1.92 8.20
C VAL A 158 -12.29 1.02 7.00
N ILE A 159 -11.41 0.02 7.16
CA ILE A 159 -11.07 -0.90 6.06
C ILE A 159 -12.29 -1.72 5.66
N LYS A 160 -13.04 -2.25 6.63
CA LYS A 160 -14.27 -2.99 6.35
C LYS A 160 -15.27 -2.13 5.59
N PHE A 161 -15.56 -0.93 6.11
CA PHE A 161 -16.47 0.02 5.48
C PHE A 161 -16.04 0.37 4.04
N LEU A 162 -14.76 0.68 3.83
CA LEU A 162 -14.24 1.04 2.52
C LEU A 162 -14.36 -0.11 1.52
N LEU A 163 -13.99 -1.33 1.89
CA LEU A 163 -14.10 -2.49 1.02
C LEU A 163 -15.55 -2.80 0.67
N GLU A 164 -16.49 -2.66 1.62
CA GLU A 164 -17.91 -2.83 1.36
C GLU A 164 -18.47 -1.72 0.44
N TYR A 165 -18.01 -0.49 0.61
CA TYR A 165 -18.39 0.64 -0.25
C TYR A 165 -17.92 0.47 -1.70
N LEU A 166 -16.71 -0.06 -1.90
CA LEU A 166 -16.14 -0.26 -3.24
C LEU A 166 -16.73 -1.45 -4.02
N LYS A 167 -17.52 -2.31 -3.36
CA LYS A 167 -18.30 -3.37 -4.02
C LYS A 167 -19.52 -2.87 -4.77
N LYS A 168 -20.00 -1.68 -4.44
CA LYS A 168 -21.14 -1.02 -5.11
C LYS A 168 -20.69 -0.31 -6.38
#